data_f5f900e1d288943d1620f092b2654ae8
#
_entry.id   f5f900e1d288943d1620f092b2654ae8
#
_cell.length_a   1.000
_cell.length_b   1.000
_cell.length_c   1.000
_cell.angle_alpha   90.00
_cell.angle_beta   90.00
_cell.angle_gamma   90.00
#
_symmetry.space_group_name_H-M   'P 1'
#
loop_
_entity.id
_entity.type
_entity.pdbx_description
1 polymer ?
#
loop_
_entity_poly.entity_id
_entity_poly.type
_entity_poly.pdbx_seq_one_letter_code
_entity_poly.pdbx_strand_id
1 'polypeptide(L)'
;CQPVGSTIAHEVGHSFQYQTYCDNPTSGCGWRYGFGENEEGGNCFWEQCAQWQAYQIYHEERFNNYNFDEYLLSCYKHPLHEAPRYANYFIQDYWCMKHGIEFIGKLWREARRPEDPIEAYQRITGVNQETFNDEMFDAARRFVNWDIDGIKEYGRNYVGRKQCKLIASKDGYYAIDPAECPENYGYNVIVLNVPSAGVKVSADFVGMAGADGYRKKNVDKAGWRYGFVAYLENGSCVYSDIFSEKEGEAIFECPNFCRKLYFVVSGAPTQHWRHAWDDNDMNDEQWP
;
A
#
# COMPACT_ATOMS: atom_id res chain seq x y z
N CYS A 1 -9.80 21.67 -4.67
CA CYS A 1 -9.68 21.56 -6.13
C CYS A 1 -8.21 21.35 -6.47
N GLN A 2 -7.91 20.40 -7.35
CA GLN A 2 -6.55 20.26 -7.88
C GLN A 2 -6.20 21.45 -8.75
N PRO A 3 -4.90 21.81 -8.84
CA PRO A 3 -4.44 22.80 -9.81
C PRO A 3 -4.80 22.37 -11.24
N VAL A 4 -5.15 23.34 -12.07
CA VAL A 4 -5.63 23.08 -13.45
C VAL A 4 -4.63 22.24 -14.26
N GLY A 5 -3.32 22.45 -14.08
CA GLY A 5 -2.29 21.72 -14.82
C GLY A 5 -2.27 20.23 -14.50
N SER A 6 -2.25 19.85 -13.22
CA SER A 6 -2.25 18.44 -12.82
C SER A 6 -3.57 17.75 -13.17
N THR A 7 -4.70 18.44 -13.12
CA THR A 7 -5.98 17.90 -13.59
C THR A 7 -5.93 17.59 -15.09
N ILE A 8 -5.42 18.51 -15.93
CA ILE A 8 -5.27 18.26 -17.36
C ILE A 8 -4.32 17.06 -17.61
N ALA A 9 -3.20 16.98 -16.90
CA ALA A 9 -2.25 15.89 -17.04
C ALA A 9 -2.88 14.54 -16.64
N HIS A 10 -3.73 14.53 -15.62
CA HIS A 10 -4.52 13.36 -15.21
C HIS A 10 -5.46 12.91 -16.35
N GLU A 11 -6.25 13.80 -16.91
CA GLU A 11 -7.17 13.48 -18.01
C GLU A 11 -6.44 13.02 -19.29
N VAL A 12 -5.29 13.61 -19.60
CA VAL A 12 -4.40 13.13 -20.67
C VAL A 12 -3.89 11.73 -20.36
N GLY A 13 -3.60 11.43 -19.10
CA GLY A 13 -3.24 10.09 -18.63
C GLY A 13 -4.27 9.03 -19.03
N HIS A 14 -5.54 9.32 -18.85
CA HIS A 14 -6.63 8.42 -19.26
C HIS A 14 -6.62 8.12 -20.77
N SER A 15 -6.22 9.08 -21.60
CA SER A 15 -6.10 8.85 -23.05
C SER A 15 -5.04 7.81 -23.39
N PHE A 16 -3.90 7.80 -22.68
CA PHE A 16 -2.86 6.77 -22.85
C PHE A 16 -3.31 5.40 -22.36
N GLN A 17 -3.99 5.35 -21.23
CA GLN A 17 -4.54 4.11 -20.68
C GLN A 17 -5.54 3.49 -21.67
N TYR A 18 -6.50 4.29 -22.17
CA TYR A 18 -7.49 3.82 -23.13
C TYR A 18 -6.85 3.41 -24.46
N GLN A 19 -5.78 4.07 -24.90
CA GLN A 19 -5.04 3.73 -26.12
C GLN A 19 -4.47 2.31 -26.04
N THR A 20 -3.98 1.86 -24.89
CA THR A 20 -3.47 0.48 -24.75
C THR A 20 -4.52 -0.58 -25.07
N TYR A 21 -5.78 -0.34 -24.70
CA TYR A 21 -6.91 -1.19 -25.06
C TYR A 21 -7.24 -1.09 -26.56
N CYS A 22 -7.26 0.14 -27.12
CA CYS A 22 -7.56 0.35 -28.55
C CYS A 22 -6.55 -0.30 -29.48
N ASP A 23 -5.26 -0.34 -29.10
CA ASP A 23 -4.20 -0.97 -29.86
C ASP A 23 -4.29 -2.51 -29.87
N ASN A 24 -5.04 -3.08 -28.94
CA ASN A 24 -5.17 -4.53 -28.73
C ASN A 24 -6.64 -5.01 -28.63
N PRO A 25 -7.55 -4.61 -29.53
CA PRO A 25 -8.97 -4.83 -29.36
C PRO A 25 -9.41 -6.30 -29.43
N THR A 26 -8.58 -7.15 -30.06
CA THR A 26 -8.90 -8.57 -30.29
C THR A 26 -8.10 -9.53 -29.44
N SER A 27 -7.04 -9.05 -28.77
CA SER A 27 -6.12 -9.92 -28.03
C SER A 27 -6.55 -10.19 -26.59
N GLY A 28 -7.57 -9.46 -26.06
CA GLY A 28 -7.94 -9.48 -24.65
C GLY A 28 -6.89 -8.81 -23.74
N CYS A 29 -5.85 -8.19 -24.30
CA CYS A 29 -4.83 -7.45 -23.55
C CYS A 29 -5.28 -6.02 -23.24
N GLY A 30 -4.76 -5.46 -22.16
CA GLY A 30 -5.07 -4.12 -21.68
C GLY A 30 -6.43 -4.05 -20.97
N TRP A 31 -6.51 -3.15 -20.01
CA TRP A 31 -7.77 -2.77 -19.40
C TRP A 31 -8.34 -1.56 -20.16
N ARG A 32 -9.65 -1.47 -20.26
CA ARG A 32 -10.33 -0.31 -20.87
C ARG A 32 -10.51 0.80 -19.82
N TYR A 33 -11.44 0.58 -18.92
CA TYR A 33 -11.76 1.50 -17.83
C TYR A 33 -11.47 0.86 -16.47
N GLY A 34 -11.84 -0.42 -16.31
CA GLY A 34 -11.62 -1.23 -15.15
C GLY A 34 -11.07 -2.59 -15.51
N PHE A 35 -10.85 -3.41 -14.50
CA PHE A 35 -10.45 -4.79 -14.63
C PHE A 35 -11.64 -5.75 -14.45
N GLY A 36 -11.44 -7.05 -14.73
CA GLY A 36 -12.52 -8.01 -14.80
C GLY A 36 -13.10 -8.14 -16.22
N GLU A 37 -13.97 -9.13 -16.43
CA GLU A 37 -14.57 -9.41 -17.76
C GLU A 37 -15.43 -8.25 -18.28
N ASN A 38 -16.22 -7.68 -17.38
CA ASN A 38 -17.16 -6.59 -17.67
C ASN A 38 -16.86 -5.32 -16.87
N GLU A 39 -15.60 -5.13 -16.49
CA GLU A 39 -15.14 -3.98 -15.68
C GLU A 39 -15.76 -3.95 -14.27
N GLU A 40 -16.17 -5.10 -13.76
CA GLU A 40 -16.76 -5.24 -12.43
C GLU A 40 -15.79 -4.90 -11.29
N GLY A 41 -14.47 -4.89 -11.54
CA GLY A 41 -13.45 -4.45 -10.60
C GLY A 41 -13.32 -2.94 -10.47
N GLY A 42 -14.14 -2.15 -11.20
CA GLY A 42 -14.20 -0.69 -11.11
C GLY A 42 -12.95 0.03 -11.61
N ASN A 43 -12.89 1.32 -11.33
CA ASN A 43 -11.90 2.23 -11.92
C ASN A 43 -10.79 2.68 -10.97
N CYS A 44 -10.63 2.07 -9.81
CA CYS A 44 -9.63 2.53 -8.84
C CYS A 44 -8.21 2.61 -9.45
N PHE A 45 -7.77 1.55 -10.14
CA PHE A 45 -6.44 1.53 -10.75
C PHE A 45 -6.31 2.47 -11.95
N TRP A 46 -7.41 2.70 -12.67
CA TRP A 46 -7.50 3.70 -13.72
C TRP A 46 -7.19 5.10 -13.18
N GLU A 47 -7.86 5.49 -12.11
CA GLU A 47 -7.68 6.80 -11.47
C GLU A 47 -6.32 6.94 -10.78
N GLN A 48 -5.87 5.90 -10.07
CA GLN A 48 -4.55 5.89 -9.44
C GLN A 48 -3.43 6.13 -10.44
N CYS A 49 -3.46 5.43 -11.58
CA CYS A 49 -2.43 5.58 -12.60
C CYS A 49 -2.47 6.96 -13.29
N ALA A 50 -3.66 7.51 -13.55
CA ALA A 50 -3.77 8.86 -14.11
C ALA A 50 -3.26 9.91 -13.12
N GLN A 51 -3.55 9.74 -11.83
CA GLN A 51 -3.04 10.60 -10.77
C GLN A 51 -1.52 10.50 -10.63
N TRP A 52 -0.99 9.27 -10.66
CA TRP A 52 0.46 9.03 -10.66
C TRP A 52 1.14 9.68 -11.88
N GLN A 53 0.56 9.55 -13.07
CA GLN A 53 1.09 10.19 -14.30
C GLN A 53 1.13 11.72 -14.18
N ALA A 54 0.07 12.34 -13.64
CA ALA A 54 0.04 13.77 -13.40
C ALA A 54 1.21 14.21 -12.50
N TYR A 55 1.53 13.44 -11.47
CA TYR A 55 2.62 13.74 -10.54
C TYR A 55 4.01 13.40 -11.05
N GLN A 56 4.16 12.78 -12.22
CA GLN A 56 5.45 12.72 -12.91
C GLN A 56 5.85 14.08 -13.52
N ILE A 57 4.89 14.98 -13.67
CA ILE A 57 5.12 16.34 -14.18
C ILE A 57 5.03 17.37 -13.05
N TYR A 58 4.04 17.21 -12.16
CA TYR A 58 3.74 18.10 -11.05
C TYR A 58 4.18 17.49 -9.72
N HIS A 59 5.49 17.23 -9.58
CA HIS A 59 6.05 16.47 -8.44
C HIS A 59 5.70 17.07 -7.08
N GLU A 60 5.69 18.40 -6.96
CA GLU A 60 5.45 19.11 -5.71
C GLU A 60 4.00 18.99 -5.20
N GLU A 61 3.06 18.72 -6.12
CA GLU A 61 1.66 18.58 -5.77
C GLU A 61 1.34 17.23 -5.15
N ARG A 62 2.20 16.22 -5.32
CA ARG A 62 2.00 14.84 -4.84
C ARG A 62 1.71 14.76 -3.34
N PHE A 63 2.33 15.61 -2.54
CA PHE A 63 2.21 15.62 -1.07
C PHE A 63 1.41 16.80 -0.53
N ASN A 64 0.92 17.70 -1.39
CA ASN A 64 0.21 18.91 -1.00
C ASN A 64 -1.14 19.01 -1.72
N ASN A 65 -1.99 18.01 -1.50
CA ASN A 65 -3.31 17.94 -2.10
C ASN A 65 -4.26 17.09 -1.23
N TYR A 66 -5.56 17.16 -1.53
CA TYR A 66 -6.59 16.40 -0.84
C TYR A 66 -6.38 14.87 -0.92
N ASN A 67 -5.94 14.34 -2.06
CA ASN A 67 -5.74 12.90 -2.23
C ASN A 67 -4.62 12.36 -1.34
N PHE A 68 -3.61 13.18 -1.03
CA PHE A 68 -2.58 12.78 -0.07
C PHE A 68 -3.13 12.65 1.36
N ASP A 69 -3.97 13.59 1.78
CA ASP A 69 -4.63 13.51 3.09
C ASP A 69 -5.56 12.27 3.14
N GLU A 70 -6.29 11.99 2.05
CA GLU A 70 -7.11 10.78 1.91
C GLU A 70 -6.28 9.51 1.99
N TYR A 71 -5.12 9.47 1.33
CA TYR A 71 -4.18 8.34 1.45
C TYR A 71 -3.79 8.07 2.91
N LEU A 72 -3.42 9.11 3.65
CA LEU A 72 -3.05 8.96 5.06
C LEU A 72 -4.19 8.42 5.92
N LEU A 73 -5.44 8.72 5.56
CA LEU A 73 -6.63 8.24 6.27
C LEU A 73 -7.03 6.81 5.87
N SER A 74 -6.64 6.34 4.68
CA SER A 74 -7.16 5.10 4.09
C SER A 74 -6.10 4.05 3.74
N CYS A 75 -4.81 4.26 4.04
CA CYS A 75 -3.75 3.32 3.68
C CYS A 75 -3.85 1.94 4.37
N TYR A 76 -4.77 1.77 5.32
CA TYR A 76 -5.11 0.48 5.90
C TYR A 76 -6.08 -0.34 5.01
N LYS A 77 -6.72 0.31 4.03
CA LYS A 77 -7.63 -0.35 3.08
C LYS A 77 -6.86 -1.03 1.94
N HIS A 78 -7.53 -1.95 1.28
CA HIS A 78 -6.98 -2.60 0.08
C HIS A 78 -6.53 -1.57 -0.97
N PRO A 79 -5.42 -1.76 -1.68
CA PRO A 79 -4.95 -0.80 -2.69
C PRO A 79 -5.94 -0.52 -3.82
N LEU A 80 -6.83 -1.47 -4.11
CA LEU A 80 -7.85 -1.36 -5.15
C LEU A 80 -9.25 -1.04 -4.59
N HIS A 81 -9.35 -0.62 -3.32
CA HIS A 81 -10.62 -0.22 -2.71
C HIS A 81 -11.17 1.04 -3.38
N GLU A 82 -12.50 1.14 -3.51
CA GLU A 82 -13.17 2.27 -4.18
C GLU A 82 -13.01 3.60 -3.44
N ALA A 83 -12.94 3.60 -2.12
CA ALA A 83 -12.85 4.84 -1.34
C ALA A 83 -11.57 5.63 -1.65
N PRO A 84 -10.33 5.06 -1.55
CA PRO A 84 -9.11 5.79 -1.84
C PRO A 84 -8.70 5.76 -3.32
N ARG A 85 -9.61 5.56 -4.26
CA ARG A 85 -9.28 5.36 -5.69
C ARG A 85 -8.38 6.43 -6.30
N TYR A 86 -8.49 7.69 -5.88
CA TYR A 86 -7.62 8.79 -6.33
C TYR A 86 -6.38 8.96 -5.46
N ALA A 87 -6.28 8.26 -4.34
CA ALA A 87 -5.26 8.47 -3.33
C ALA A 87 -4.13 7.43 -3.36
N ASN A 88 -4.40 6.20 -3.79
CA ASN A 88 -3.44 5.09 -3.74
C ASN A 88 -2.39 5.09 -4.87
N TYR A 89 -1.95 6.26 -5.33
CA TYR A 89 -0.97 6.39 -6.43
C TYR A 89 0.49 6.14 -6.03
N PHE A 90 0.79 5.92 -4.76
CA PHE A 90 2.17 5.69 -4.31
C PHE A 90 2.68 4.29 -4.61
N ILE A 91 1.79 3.31 -4.79
CA ILE A 91 2.22 1.95 -5.15
C ILE A 91 2.88 1.91 -6.54
N GLN A 92 2.44 2.76 -7.47
CA GLN A 92 3.06 2.90 -8.78
C GLN A 92 4.49 3.45 -8.66
N ASP A 93 4.76 4.39 -7.75
CA ASP A 93 6.13 4.87 -7.48
C ASP A 93 7.03 3.74 -6.95
N TYR A 94 6.52 2.89 -6.06
CA TYR A 94 7.26 1.74 -5.55
C TYR A 94 7.53 0.71 -6.66
N TRP A 95 6.54 0.37 -7.48
CA TRP A 95 6.73 -0.54 -8.60
C TRP A 95 7.72 0.03 -9.64
N CYS A 96 7.70 1.33 -9.89
CA CYS A 96 8.69 1.99 -10.75
C CYS A 96 10.09 1.97 -10.15
N MET A 97 10.24 2.14 -8.85
CA MET A 97 11.53 2.00 -8.17
C MET A 97 12.11 0.59 -8.36
N LYS A 98 11.26 -0.45 -8.32
CA LYS A 98 11.69 -1.85 -8.49
C LYS A 98 11.98 -2.25 -9.93
N HIS A 99 11.18 -1.80 -10.87
CA HIS A 99 11.15 -2.34 -12.23
C HIS A 99 11.45 -1.29 -13.32
N GLY A 100 11.68 -0.05 -12.95
CA GLY A 100 11.87 1.08 -13.86
C GLY A 100 10.56 1.81 -14.19
N ILE A 101 10.69 3.08 -14.61
CA ILE A 101 9.56 3.98 -14.88
C ILE A 101 8.57 3.44 -15.94
N GLU A 102 9.05 2.62 -16.86
CA GLU A 102 8.25 2.06 -17.95
C GLU A 102 7.31 0.92 -17.50
N PHE A 103 7.49 0.44 -16.26
CA PHE A 103 6.77 -0.74 -15.77
C PHE A 103 5.26 -0.54 -15.77
N ILE A 104 4.76 0.63 -15.36
CA ILE A 104 3.32 0.90 -15.33
C ILE A 104 2.72 0.82 -16.74
N GLY A 105 3.40 1.40 -17.73
CA GLY A 105 3.00 1.27 -19.14
C GLY A 105 3.03 -0.18 -19.64
N LYS A 106 4.03 -0.97 -19.19
CA LYS A 106 4.10 -2.41 -19.50
C LYS A 106 2.92 -3.16 -18.89
N LEU A 107 2.61 -2.87 -17.61
CA LEU A 107 1.48 -3.49 -16.90
C LEU A 107 0.17 -3.27 -17.66
N TRP A 108 -0.10 -2.03 -18.09
CA TRP A 108 -1.29 -1.71 -18.89
C TRP A 108 -1.34 -2.44 -20.22
N ARG A 109 -0.23 -2.49 -20.97
CA ARG A 109 -0.18 -3.14 -22.29
C ARG A 109 -0.28 -4.66 -22.23
N GLU A 110 0.25 -5.28 -21.17
CA GLU A 110 0.34 -6.74 -21.05
C GLU A 110 -0.74 -7.34 -20.14
N ALA A 111 -1.56 -6.51 -19.48
CA ALA A 111 -2.71 -6.99 -18.71
C ALA A 111 -3.62 -7.86 -19.57
N ARG A 112 -4.17 -8.91 -18.97
CA ARG A 112 -5.07 -9.86 -19.65
C ARG A 112 -6.38 -9.91 -18.89
N ARG A 113 -7.47 -9.55 -19.53
CA ARG A 113 -8.77 -9.68 -18.91
C ARG A 113 -9.08 -11.17 -18.61
N PRO A 114 -9.61 -11.51 -17.45
CA PRO A 114 -10.16 -10.63 -16.40
C PRO A 114 -9.19 -10.26 -15.27
N GLU A 115 -7.89 -10.42 -15.43
CA GLU A 115 -6.88 -10.11 -14.41
C GLU A 115 -7.09 -8.73 -13.77
N ASP A 116 -6.95 -8.65 -12.46
CA ASP A 116 -6.77 -7.38 -11.78
C ASP A 116 -5.29 -6.93 -11.83
N PRO A 117 -4.95 -5.71 -11.39
CA PRO A 117 -3.58 -5.22 -11.40
C PRO A 117 -2.58 -6.08 -10.61
N ILE A 118 -3.00 -6.75 -9.55
CA ILE A 118 -2.14 -7.61 -8.72
C ILE A 118 -1.86 -8.93 -9.44
N GLU A 119 -2.90 -9.57 -10.00
CA GLU A 119 -2.76 -10.77 -10.83
C GLU A 119 -1.83 -10.53 -12.03
N ALA A 120 -2.02 -9.39 -12.71
CA ALA A 120 -1.18 -9.00 -13.84
C ALA A 120 0.27 -8.73 -13.41
N TYR A 121 0.47 -8.04 -12.27
CA TYR A 121 1.79 -7.81 -11.70
C TYR A 121 2.53 -9.12 -11.42
N GLN A 122 1.89 -10.04 -10.69
CA GLN A 122 2.47 -11.33 -10.34
C GLN A 122 2.85 -12.15 -11.58
N ARG A 123 1.98 -12.19 -12.59
CA ARG A 123 2.27 -12.89 -13.85
C ARG A 123 3.41 -12.27 -14.63
N ILE A 124 3.45 -10.94 -14.76
CA ILE A 124 4.46 -10.23 -15.56
C ILE A 124 5.85 -10.28 -14.92
N THR A 125 5.90 -10.21 -13.59
CA THR A 125 7.15 -10.25 -12.81
C THR A 125 7.59 -11.66 -12.46
N GLY A 126 6.66 -12.62 -12.46
CA GLY A 126 6.92 -14.01 -12.07
C GLY A 126 6.98 -14.22 -10.55
N VAL A 127 6.60 -13.23 -9.74
CA VAL A 127 6.60 -13.35 -8.28
C VAL A 127 5.40 -14.17 -7.80
N ASN A 128 5.61 -15.02 -6.81
CA ASN A 128 4.53 -15.75 -6.14
C ASN A 128 3.87 -14.89 -5.05
N GLN A 129 2.83 -15.42 -4.42
CA GLN A 129 2.06 -14.70 -3.39
C GLN A 129 2.92 -14.27 -2.19
N GLU A 130 3.81 -15.14 -1.72
CA GLU A 130 4.71 -14.85 -0.59
C GLU A 130 5.64 -13.67 -0.91
N THR A 131 6.30 -13.72 -2.07
CA THR A 131 7.18 -12.65 -2.53
C THR A 131 6.40 -11.35 -2.74
N PHE A 132 5.18 -11.43 -3.30
CA PHE A 132 4.34 -10.25 -3.46
C PHE A 132 3.94 -9.63 -2.12
N ASN A 133 3.61 -10.45 -1.13
CA ASN A 133 3.33 -9.97 0.23
C ASN A 133 4.54 -9.24 0.84
N ASP A 134 5.75 -9.80 0.66
CA ASP A 134 6.99 -9.17 1.14
C ASP A 134 7.24 -7.82 0.43
N GLU A 135 6.95 -7.73 -0.87
CA GLU A 135 7.05 -6.51 -1.64
C GLU A 135 6.03 -5.45 -1.22
N MET A 136 4.78 -5.84 -0.98
CA MET A 136 3.75 -4.91 -0.48
C MET A 136 4.09 -4.40 0.92
N PHE A 137 4.66 -5.24 1.76
CA PHE A 137 5.15 -4.81 3.07
C PHE A 137 6.39 -3.90 2.93
N ASP A 138 7.33 -4.20 2.02
CA ASP A 138 8.47 -3.31 1.76
C ASP A 138 7.99 -1.94 1.27
N ALA A 139 6.95 -1.89 0.43
CA ALA A 139 6.31 -0.63 0.05
C ALA A 139 5.73 0.10 1.28
N ALA A 140 4.95 -0.60 2.10
CA ALA A 140 4.32 -0.04 3.29
C ALA A 140 5.35 0.61 4.24
N ARG A 141 6.43 -0.10 4.58
CA ARG A 141 7.47 0.44 5.47
C ARG A 141 8.24 1.61 4.86
N ARG A 142 8.40 1.68 3.54
CA ARG A 142 9.00 2.81 2.84
C ARG A 142 8.09 4.04 2.80
N PHE A 143 6.79 3.84 2.64
CA PHE A 143 5.81 4.94 2.67
C PHE A 143 5.72 5.64 4.02
N VAL A 144 6.11 5.02 5.12
CA VAL A 144 6.21 5.70 6.43
C VAL A 144 7.12 6.93 6.37
N ASN A 145 8.20 6.83 5.63
CA ASN A 145 9.26 7.86 5.54
C ASN A 145 9.47 8.34 4.10
N TRP A 146 8.65 7.90 3.16
CA TRP A 146 8.75 8.22 1.73
C TRP A 146 10.10 7.86 1.12
N ASP A 147 10.71 6.76 1.61
CA ASP A 147 12.00 6.26 1.11
C ASP A 147 11.83 5.52 -0.21
N ILE A 148 11.37 6.24 -1.21
CA ILE A 148 11.13 5.80 -2.58
C ILE A 148 11.94 6.70 -3.51
N ASP A 149 12.77 6.08 -4.35
CA ASP A 149 13.54 6.81 -5.35
C ASP A 149 12.62 7.61 -6.28
N GLY A 150 13.01 8.86 -6.53
CA GLY A 150 12.20 9.78 -7.33
C GLY A 150 11.22 10.64 -6.55
N ILE A 151 10.79 10.25 -5.34
CA ILE A 151 9.84 11.04 -4.55
C ILE A 151 10.32 11.44 -3.15
N LYS A 152 11.38 10.82 -2.63
CA LYS A 152 11.86 11.05 -1.26
C LYS A 152 12.20 12.51 -0.95
N GLU A 153 12.71 13.25 -1.91
CA GLU A 153 13.04 14.68 -1.72
C GLU A 153 11.78 15.52 -1.49
N TYR A 154 10.69 15.18 -2.16
CA TYR A 154 9.39 15.84 -1.98
C TYR A 154 8.69 15.37 -0.70
N GLY A 155 8.86 14.10 -0.33
CA GLY A 155 8.24 13.46 0.85
C GLY A 155 8.88 13.79 2.18
N ARG A 156 10.11 14.30 2.24
CA ARG A 156 10.89 14.52 3.48
C ARG A 156 10.19 15.34 4.57
N ASN A 157 9.32 16.28 4.19
CA ASN A 157 8.55 17.11 5.13
C ASN A 157 7.29 16.39 5.68
N TYR A 158 7.00 15.20 5.18
CA TYR A 158 5.80 14.44 5.46
C TYR A 158 6.08 13.11 6.18
N VAL A 159 7.32 12.91 6.62
CA VAL A 159 7.81 11.72 7.30
C VAL A 159 7.02 11.43 8.57
N GLY A 160 6.47 10.22 8.68
CA GLY A 160 5.75 9.72 9.85
C GLY A 160 4.44 10.45 10.14
N ARG A 161 3.76 10.97 9.12
CA ARG A 161 2.43 11.58 9.29
C ARG A 161 1.34 10.55 9.56
N LYS A 162 1.46 9.33 9.02
CA LYS A 162 0.52 8.25 9.32
C LYS A 162 0.82 7.68 10.69
N GLN A 163 -0.23 7.57 11.50
CA GLN A 163 -0.25 6.85 12.77
C GLN A 163 -1.62 6.22 12.89
N CYS A 164 -1.67 4.96 13.32
CA CYS A 164 -2.93 4.29 13.61
C CYS A 164 -3.33 4.46 15.09
N LYS A 165 -4.61 4.29 15.36
CA LYS A 165 -5.15 4.32 16.70
C LYS A 165 -5.12 2.93 17.32
N LEU A 166 -4.52 2.80 18.48
CA LEU A 166 -4.46 1.58 19.26
C LEU A 166 -5.39 1.67 20.48
N ILE A 167 -6.00 0.54 20.81
CA ILE A 167 -6.87 0.37 21.97
C ILE A 167 -6.15 -0.56 22.95
N ALA A 168 -5.87 -0.08 24.16
CA ALA A 168 -5.26 -0.90 25.20
C ALA A 168 -6.21 -2.03 25.62
N SER A 169 -5.71 -3.27 25.64
CA SER A 169 -6.41 -4.43 26.16
C SER A 169 -6.11 -4.64 27.65
N LYS A 170 -6.93 -5.47 28.31
CA LYS A 170 -6.76 -5.78 29.73
C LYS A 170 -5.49 -6.61 30.04
N ASP A 171 -4.94 -7.28 29.04
CA ASP A 171 -3.82 -8.22 29.19
C ASP A 171 -2.47 -7.56 28.88
N GLY A 172 -2.43 -6.22 28.76
CA GLY A 172 -1.22 -5.48 28.46
C GLY A 172 -0.87 -5.38 26.97
N TYR A 173 -1.67 -5.97 26.10
CA TYR A 173 -1.58 -5.81 24.65
C TYR A 173 -2.30 -4.56 24.17
N TYR A 174 -2.06 -4.21 22.92
CA TYR A 174 -2.79 -3.17 22.20
C TYR A 174 -3.45 -3.80 20.97
N ALA A 175 -4.72 -3.53 20.78
CA ALA A 175 -5.45 -3.92 19.57
C ALA A 175 -5.58 -2.71 18.63
N ILE A 176 -5.64 -2.99 17.33
CA ILE A 176 -5.96 -1.95 16.35
C ILE A 176 -7.44 -1.54 16.48
N ASP A 177 -7.75 -0.25 16.32
CA ASP A 177 -9.15 0.20 16.23
C ASP A 177 -9.82 -0.45 15.01
N PRO A 178 -11.02 -1.07 15.15
CA PRO A 178 -11.73 -1.65 14.01
C PRO A 178 -11.91 -0.72 12.82
N ALA A 179 -12.02 0.60 13.08
CA ALA A 179 -12.15 1.60 12.01
C ALA A 179 -10.86 1.80 11.19
N GLU A 180 -9.72 1.33 11.66
CA GLU A 180 -8.41 1.41 10.98
C GLU A 180 -7.74 0.04 10.84
N CYS A 181 -8.52 -1.05 11.03
CA CYS A 181 -7.99 -2.41 10.93
C CYS A 181 -7.58 -2.73 9.49
N PRO A 182 -6.36 -3.28 9.26
CA PRO A 182 -5.88 -3.49 7.91
C PRO A 182 -6.70 -4.54 7.16
N GLU A 183 -6.99 -4.24 5.92
CA GLU A 183 -7.40 -5.16 4.87
C GLU A 183 -6.15 -5.80 4.26
N ASN A 184 -6.33 -6.75 3.33
CA ASN A 184 -5.20 -7.32 2.61
C ASN A 184 -4.41 -6.23 1.86
N TYR A 185 -3.08 -6.27 2.00
CA TYR A 185 -2.12 -5.28 1.50
C TYR A 185 -2.24 -3.86 2.07
N GLY A 186 -3.28 -3.56 2.84
CA GLY A 186 -3.36 -2.36 3.66
C GLY A 186 -2.40 -2.42 4.84
N TYR A 187 -2.04 -1.28 5.42
CA TYR A 187 -1.05 -1.25 6.50
C TYR A 187 -1.34 -0.23 7.60
N ASN A 188 -0.78 -0.51 8.78
CA ASN A 188 -0.79 0.39 9.93
C ASN A 188 0.62 0.78 10.35
N VAL A 189 0.73 1.97 10.95
CA VAL A 189 1.99 2.52 11.46
C VAL A 189 1.84 2.86 12.94
N ILE A 190 2.66 2.26 13.78
CA ILE A 190 2.71 2.46 15.22
C ILE A 190 3.99 3.21 15.54
N VAL A 191 3.86 4.40 16.13
CA VAL A 191 5.01 5.21 16.57
C VAL A 191 5.53 4.67 17.90
N LEU A 192 6.84 4.46 17.98
CA LEU A 192 7.51 3.99 19.17
C LEU A 192 8.43 5.06 19.74
N ASN A 193 8.68 4.97 21.05
CA ASN A 193 9.75 5.74 21.68
C ASN A 193 11.12 5.26 21.16
N VAL A 194 12.01 6.18 20.86
CA VAL A 194 13.35 5.86 20.41
C VAL A 194 14.23 5.57 21.62
N PRO A 195 14.72 4.35 21.79
CA PRO A 195 15.66 4.02 22.87
C PRO A 195 17.08 4.50 22.52
N SER A 196 18.02 4.29 23.44
CA SER A 196 19.44 4.50 23.14
C SER A 196 19.92 3.55 22.04
N ALA A 197 20.90 3.98 21.27
CA ALA A 197 21.53 3.15 20.24
C ALA A 197 22.07 1.84 20.85
N GLY A 198 21.93 0.74 20.10
CA GLY A 198 22.32 -0.61 20.53
C GLY A 198 21.32 -1.32 21.45
N VAL A 199 20.27 -0.61 21.90
CA VAL A 199 19.19 -1.25 22.68
C VAL A 199 18.32 -2.07 21.74
N LYS A 200 18.07 -3.33 22.10
CA LYS A 200 17.10 -4.18 21.40
C LYS A 200 15.68 -3.81 21.84
N VAL A 201 14.84 -3.52 20.88
CA VAL A 201 13.40 -3.39 21.06
C VAL A 201 12.73 -4.65 20.53
N SER A 202 11.67 -5.09 21.18
CA SER A 202 10.85 -6.20 20.70
C SER A 202 9.38 -5.84 20.70
N ALA A 203 8.63 -6.52 19.84
CA ALA A 203 7.19 -6.46 19.76
C ALA A 203 6.64 -7.88 19.66
N ASP A 204 5.86 -8.27 20.66
CA ASP A 204 5.08 -9.50 20.59
C ASP A 204 3.86 -9.23 19.70
N PHE A 205 3.75 -9.98 18.63
CA PHE A 205 2.67 -9.87 17.66
C PHE A 205 1.74 -11.08 17.73
N VAL A 206 0.43 -10.82 17.71
CA VAL A 206 -0.61 -11.85 17.62
C VAL A 206 -1.65 -11.42 16.59
N GLY A 207 -1.70 -12.13 15.46
CA GLY A 207 -2.72 -11.94 14.43
C GLY A 207 -4.04 -12.62 14.82
N MET A 208 -5.11 -11.83 14.91
CA MET A 208 -6.37 -12.25 15.49
C MET A 208 -7.54 -12.19 14.49
N ALA A 209 -7.32 -12.56 13.23
CA ALA A 209 -8.39 -12.63 12.25
C ALA A 209 -9.56 -13.48 12.78
N GLY A 210 -10.78 -12.95 12.66
CA GLY A 210 -11.98 -13.58 13.20
C GLY A 210 -12.28 -13.24 14.66
N ALA A 211 -11.49 -12.34 15.30
CA ALA A 211 -11.77 -11.86 16.66
C ALA A 211 -13.14 -11.13 16.75
N ASP A 212 -13.72 -11.16 17.94
CA ASP A 212 -14.98 -10.45 18.18
C ASP A 212 -14.76 -8.92 18.09
N GLY A 213 -15.73 -8.25 17.48
CA GLY A 213 -15.66 -6.81 17.22
C GLY A 213 -15.06 -6.44 15.87
N TYR A 214 -14.55 -7.42 15.09
CA TYR A 214 -14.02 -7.23 13.74
C TYR A 214 -14.81 -8.05 12.72
N ARG A 215 -14.80 -7.61 11.45
CA ARG A 215 -15.42 -8.35 10.35
C ARG A 215 -14.72 -9.69 10.14
N LYS A 216 -15.50 -10.75 9.98
CA LYS A 216 -14.98 -12.15 9.87
C LYS A 216 -14.98 -12.62 8.42
N LYS A 217 -14.36 -11.84 7.52
CA LYS A 217 -14.21 -12.15 6.10
C LYS A 217 -12.84 -12.74 5.81
N ASN A 218 -12.79 -13.74 4.93
CA ASN A 218 -11.56 -14.39 4.45
C ASN A 218 -10.56 -14.76 5.57
N VAL A 219 -11.08 -15.15 6.74
CA VAL A 219 -10.27 -15.46 7.94
C VAL A 219 -9.30 -16.63 7.69
N ASP A 220 -9.68 -17.58 6.86
CA ASP A 220 -8.87 -18.73 6.44
C ASP A 220 -7.69 -18.34 5.52
N LYS A 221 -7.73 -17.12 4.93
CA LYS A 221 -6.68 -16.59 4.08
C LYS A 221 -5.81 -15.54 4.79
N ALA A 222 -6.13 -15.23 6.04
CA ALA A 222 -5.45 -14.18 6.78
C ALA A 222 -3.96 -14.50 6.97
N GLY A 223 -3.15 -13.48 6.81
CA GLY A 223 -1.73 -13.47 7.09
C GLY A 223 -1.25 -12.05 7.29
N TRP A 224 -0.05 -11.90 7.80
CA TRP A 224 0.53 -10.61 8.11
C TRP A 224 1.98 -10.53 7.67
N ARG A 225 2.47 -9.29 7.51
CA ARG A 225 3.87 -8.92 7.52
C ARG A 225 4.05 -7.80 8.51
N TYR A 226 5.11 -7.86 9.30
CA TYR A 226 5.39 -6.82 10.29
C TYR A 226 6.89 -6.65 10.51
N GLY A 227 7.27 -5.51 11.10
CA GLY A 227 8.66 -5.20 11.39
C GLY A 227 8.88 -3.73 11.73
N PHE A 228 10.12 -3.39 12.00
CA PHE A 228 10.52 -2.06 12.45
C PHE A 228 11.10 -1.21 11.31
N VAL A 229 10.92 0.10 11.45
CA VAL A 229 11.52 1.12 10.58
C VAL A 229 12.15 2.19 11.47
N ALA A 230 13.45 2.41 11.35
CA ALA A 230 14.14 3.52 11.98
C ALA A 230 14.47 4.61 10.95
N TYR A 231 14.10 5.84 11.25
CA TYR A 231 14.45 7.02 10.45
C TYR A 231 15.61 7.76 11.16
N LEU A 232 16.71 7.94 10.45
CA LEU A 232 17.94 8.50 11.01
C LEU A 232 18.02 10.01 10.83
N GLU A 233 18.92 10.65 11.59
CA GLU A 233 19.16 12.10 11.53
C GLU A 233 19.57 12.59 10.14
N ASN A 234 20.30 11.76 9.38
CA ASN A 234 20.72 12.08 8.01
C ASN A 234 19.63 11.87 6.94
N GLY A 235 18.42 11.45 7.35
CA GLY A 235 17.30 11.19 6.46
C GLY A 235 17.26 9.79 5.82
N SER A 236 18.21 8.92 6.12
CA SER A 236 18.16 7.52 5.68
C SER A 236 17.27 6.66 6.58
N CYS A 237 16.87 5.50 6.08
CA CYS A 237 16.08 4.51 6.82
C CYS A 237 16.88 3.24 7.07
N VAL A 238 16.62 2.60 8.20
CA VAL A 238 17.08 1.24 8.52
C VAL A 238 15.85 0.39 8.82
N TYR A 239 15.80 -0.77 8.20
CA TYR A 239 14.67 -1.69 8.29
C TYR A 239 15.09 -2.95 9.05
N SER A 240 14.18 -3.51 9.85
CA SER A 240 14.34 -4.86 10.39
C SER A 240 14.17 -5.92 9.30
N ASP A 241 14.41 -7.17 9.65
CA ASP A 241 13.89 -8.31 8.90
C ASP A 241 12.35 -8.21 8.79
N ILE A 242 11.80 -8.94 7.82
CA ILE A 242 10.34 -9.11 7.66
C ILE A 242 9.91 -10.30 8.51
N PHE A 243 8.96 -10.08 9.40
CA PHE A 243 8.34 -11.12 10.21
C PHE A 243 6.96 -11.45 9.63
N SER A 244 6.59 -12.73 9.67
CA SER A 244 5.36 -13.22 9.01
C SER A 244 4.56 -14.22 9.85
N GLU A 245 5.04 -14.57 11.04
CA GLU A 245 4.34 -15.53 11.91
C GLU A 245 3.02 -14.94 12.41
N LYS A 246 1.97 -15.78 12.49
CA LYS A 246 0.69 -15.38 13.07
C LYS A 246 0.84 -14.99 14.56
N GLU A 247 1.76 -15.61 15.25
CA GLU A 247 2.11 -15.32 16.64
C GLU A 247 3.64 -15.42 16.76
N GLY A 248 4.29 -14.30 17.15
CA GLY A 248 5.74 -14.26 17.21
C GLY A 248 6.28 -12.96 17.78
N GLU A 249 7.56 -12.95 18.04
CA GLU A 249 8.33 -11.80 18.53
C GLU A 249 9.18 -11.21 17.40
N ALA A 250 8.95 -9.94 17.07
CA ALA A 250 9.85 -9.17 16.20
C ALA A 250 10.91 -8.48 17.06
N ILE A 251 12.17 -8.59 16.67
CA ILE A 251 13.29 -7.97 17.40
C ILE A 251 14.06 -7.04 16.44
N PHE A 252 14.45 -5.87 16.96
CA PHE A 252 15.24 -4.89 16.20
C PHE A 252 16.22 -4.17 17.13
N GLU A 253 17.47 -4.03 16.71
CA GLU A 253 18.46 -3.23 17.44
C GLU A 253 18.40 -1.78 16.95
N CYS A 254 18.15 -0.85 17.90
CA CYS A 254 18.06 0.57 17.58
C CYS A 254 19.39 1.08 17.00
N PRO A 255 19.42 1.57 15.76
CA PRO A 255 20.66 2.05 15.14
C PRO A 255 21.12 3.38 15.75
N ASN A 256 22.42 3.69 15.54
CA ASN A 256 22.94 5.00 15.86
C ASN A 256 22.20 6.11 15.10
N PHE A 257 22.05 7.27 15.73
CA PHE A 257 21.38 8.45 15.14
C PHE A 257 19.92 8.24 14.78
N CYS A 258 19.25 7.26 15.41
CA CYS A 258 17.81 7.05 15.21
C CYS A 258 17.04 8.27 15.77
N ARG A 259 16.25 8.90 14.91
CA ARG A 259 15.41 10.06 15.24
C ARG A 259 13.94 9.69 15.46
N LYS A 260 13.46 8.70 14.72
CA LYS A 260 12.10 8.16 14.83
C LYS A 260 12.14 6.65 14.65
N LEU A 261 11.30 5.96 15.40
CA LEU A 261 11.15 4.51 15.34
C LEU A 261 9.67 4.16 15.15
N TYR A 262 9.41 3.22 14.27
CA TYR A 262 8.06 2.76 13.95
C TYR A 262 8.02 1.24 13.95
N PHE A 263 6.86 0.71 14.30
CA PHE A 263 6.47 -0.66 14.02
C PHE A 263 5.37 -0.62 12.96
N VAL A 264 5.52 -1.38 11.88
CA VAL A 264 4.62 -1.41 10.75
C VAL A 264 4.03 -2.80 10.63
N VAL A 265 2.71 -2.87 10.40
CA VAL A 265 1.98 -4.13 10.18
C VAL A 265 1.16 -3.99 8.93
N SER A 266 1.17 -4.99 8.05
CA SER A 266 0.28 -5.04 6.88
C SER A 266 -0.46 -6.38 6.79
N GLY A 267 -1.66 -6.34 6.23
CA GLY A 267 -2.36 -7.54 5.79
C GLY A 267 -1.60 -8.22 4.64
N ALA A 268 -1.41 -9.53 4.72
CA ALA A 268 -0.63 -10.30 3.76
C ALA A 268 -1.29 -11.66 3.50
N PRO A 269 -2.29 -11.74 2.60
CA PRO A 269 -3.11 -12.91 2.42
C PRO A 269 -2.30 -14.11 1.91
N THR A 270 -2.70 -15.32 2.32
CA THR A 270 -2.08 -16.56 1.82
C THR A 270 -2.43 -16.84 0.36
N GLN A 271 -3.50 -16.24 -0.12
CA GLN A 271 -3.98 -16.32 -1.49
C GLN A 271 -4.64 -15.00 -1.88
N HIS A 272 -4.30 -14.48 -3.05
CA HIS A 272 -4.95 -13.29 -3.61
C HIS A 272 -6.39 -13.61 -4.06
N TRP A 273 -7.27 -12.62 -3.96
CA TRP A 273 -8.59 -12.56 -4.61
C TRP A 273 -8.86 -11.13 -5.06
N ARG A 274 -9.70 -10.96 -6.07
CA ARG A 274 -10.09 -9.64 -6.54
C ARG A 274 -10.95 -8.95 -5.50
N HIS A 275 -10.59 -7.73 -5.16
CA HIS A 275 -11.39 -6.90 -4.26
C HIS A 275 -12.74 -6.55 -4.92
N ALA A 276 -13.83 -6.62 -4.15
CA ALA A 276 -15.14 -6.23 -4.64
C ALA A 276 -15.18 -4.71 -4.85
N TRP A 277 -15.79 -4.30 -5.95
CA TRP A 277 -16.02 -2.88 -6.23
C TRP A 277 -17.45 -2.53 -5.87
N ASP A 278 -17.66 -2.11 -4.64
CA ASP A 278 -18.96 -1.67 -4.13
C ASP A 278 -18.80 -0.76 -2.92
N ASP A 279 -19.88 -0.15 -2.46
CA ASP A 279 -19.88 0.75 -1.29
C ASP A 279 -20.17 -0.03 0.01
N ASN A 280 -19.95 -1.34 0.06
CA ASN A 280 -20.30 -2.18 1.19
C ASN A 280 -19.07 -2.68 1.93
N ASP A 281 -18.50 -1.87 2.82
CA ASP A 281 -17.38 -2.23 3.68
C ASP A 281 -17.62 -3.54 4.48
N MET A 282 -18.84 -4.06 4.56
CA MET A 282 -19.15 -5.28 5.31
C MET A 282 -18.68 -6.56 4.63
N ASN A 283 -18.33 -6.52 3.35
CA ASN A 283 -17.75 -7.65 2.63
C ASN A 283 -16.21 -7.61 2.58
N ASP A 284 -15.59 -6.57 3.12
CA ASP A 284 -14.15 -6.46 3.28
C ASP A 284 -13.66 -7.14 4.56
N GLU A 285 -12.43 -7.55 4.56
CA GLU A 285 -11.79 -8.16 5.71
C GLU A 285 -11.33 -7.13 6.75
N GLN A 286 -11.15 -7.59 7.97
CA GLN A 286 -10.46 -6.90 9.05
C GLN A 286 -9.60 -7.92 9.78
N TRP A 287 -8.29 -7.78 9.70
CA TRP A 287 -7.34 -8.71 10.30
C TRP A 287 -6.51 -8.01 11.39
N PRO A 288 -7.10 -7.88 12.62
CA PRO A 288 -6.39 -7.30 13.76
C PRO A 288 -5.21 -8.15 14.21
#